data_1c30ab4437aed71c43639d236519319c
#
_entry.id   1c30ab4437aed71c43639d236519319c
#
_cell.length_a   1.000
_cell.length_b   1.000
_cell.length_c   1.000
_cell.angle_alpha   90.00
_cell.angle_beta   90.00
_cell.angle_gamma   90.00
#
_symmetry.space_group_name_H-M   'P 1'
#
loop_
_entity.id
_entity.type
_entity.pdbx_description
1 polymer ?
#
loop_
_entity_poly.entity_id
_entity_poly.type
_entity_poly.pdbx_seq_one_letter_code
_entity_poly.pdbx_strand_id
1 'polypeptide(L)'
;MTNELESGIAGIENALRHVDDAVNLAKQLVGSIPVVWVTESRRGVGIRFKNDLNENAKYYSVVSVVPEGAHNDIAAVTTKQVGLRHVAIMGPNDYEGLYEEVLIDVISSFGAKPIIVKLEGKTPLETEMYGVTYLGITTLALAELLGVEPVSTEPIDRLKNLLSERRVFPV
;
A
#
# COMPACT_ATOMS: atom_id res chain seq x y z
N MET A 1 -19.90 -3.51 -19.06
CA MET A 1 -19.49 -2.10 -18.88
C MET A 1 -20.28 -1.41 -17.76
N THR A 2 -21.63 -1.32 -17.81
CA THR A 2 -22.42 -0.67 -16.74
C THR A 2 -22.21 -1.35 -15.37
N ASN A 3 -22.28 -2.68 -15.31
CA ASN A 3 -22.09 -3.45 -14.07
C ASN A 3 -20.68 -3.34 -13.47
N GLU A 4 -19.67 -3.15 -14.28
CA GLU A 4 -18.28 -2.98 -13.79
C GLU A 4 -18.07 -1.61 -13.16
N LEU A 5 -18.63 -0.55 -13.76
CA LEU A 5 -18.60 0.78 -13.17
C LEU A 5 -19.34 0.83 -11.83
N GLU A 6 -20.52 0.22 -11.76
CA GLU A 6 -21.30 0.11 -10.52
C GLU A 6 -20.52 -0.66 -9.45
N SER A 7 -19.83 -1.73 -9.83
CA SER A 7 -18.96 -2.51 -8.94
C SER A 7 -17.81 -1.67 -8.41
N GLY A 8 -17.12 -0.91 -9.27
CA GLY A 8 -16.06 -0.01 -8.83
C GLY A 8 -16.55 1.08 -7.88
N ILE A 9 -17.70 1.69 -8.16
CA ILE A 9 -18.32 2.69 -7.27
C ILE A 9 -18.67 2.09 -5.92
N ALA A 10 -19.22 0.86 -5.88
CA ALA A 10 -19.53 0.17 -4.63
C ALA A 10 -18.28 -0.03 -3.74
N GLY A 11 -17.13 -0.37 -4.35
CA GLY A 11 -15.86 -0.48 -3.64
C GLY A 11 -15.42 0.86 -3.02
N ILE A 12 -15.52 1.95 -3.77
CA ILE A 12 -15.23 3.31 -3.27
C ILE A 12 -16.16 3.67 -2.11
N GLU A 13 -17.46 3.51 -2.29
CA GLU A 13 -18.45 3.82 -1.25
C GLU A 13 -18.26 3.01 0.01
N ASN A 14 -17.87 1.73 -0.12
CA ASN A 14 -17.56 0.89 1.02
C ASN A 14 -16.32 1.40 1.75
N ALA A 15 -15.24 1.72 1.06
CA ALA A 15 -14.02 2.26 1.67
C ALA A 15 -14.27 3.57 2.44
N LEU A 16 -15.16 4.43 1.94
CA LEU A 16 -15.53 5.68 2.61
C LEU A 16 -16.28 5.47 3.95
N ARG A 17 -16.79 4.27 4.21
CA ARG A 17 -17.39 3.91 5.51
C ARG A 17 -16.34 3.51 6.55
N HIS A 18 -15.11 3.23 6.12
CA HIS A 18 -13.98 2.78 6.95
C HIS A 18 -12.91 3.86 7.15
N VAL A 19 -13.29 5.14 7.11
CA VAL A 19 -12.34 6.26 7.29
C VAL A 19 -11.62 6.17 8.64
N ASP A 20 -12.32 5.84 9.71
CA ASP A 20 -11.72 5.73 11.05
C ASP A 20 -10.68 4.60 11.12
N ASP A 21 -10.92 3.49 10.45
CA ASP A 21 -9.98 2.37 10.34
C ASP A 21 -8.74 2.77 9.53
N ALA A 22 -8.93 3.52 8.44
CA ALA A 22 -7.83 4.07 7.64
C ALA A 22 -6.95 5.05 8.45
N VAL A 23 -7.57 5.91 9.27
CA VAL A 23 -6.85 6.79 10.21
C VAL A 23 -6.09 5.98 11.27
N ASN A 24 -6.69 4.91 11.79
CA ASN A 24 -6.02 4.02 12.75
C ASN A 24 -4.85 3.27 12.11
N LEU A 25 -4.95 2.87 10.86
CA LEU A 25 -3.84 2.31 10.10
C LEU A 25 -2.70 3.35 9.96
N ALA A 26 -3.02 4.58 9.59
CA ALA A 26 -2.04 5.66 9.49
C ALA A 26 -1.25 5.86 10.79
N LYS A 27 -1.94 5.88 11.95
CA LYS A 27 -1.28 5.97 13.26
C LYS A 27 -0.28 4.84 13.53
N GLN A 28 -0.57 3.62 13.07
CA GLN A 28 0.30 2.47 13.23
C GLN A 28 1.56 2.53 12.34
N LEU A 29 1.54 3.36 11.28
CA LEU A 29 2.65 3.54 10.37
C LEU A 29 3.64 4.62 10.82
N VAL A 30 3.22 5.56 11.68
CA VAL A 30 4.08 6.66 12.13
C VAL A 30 5.40 6.15 12.71
N GLY A 31 6.52 6.72 12.25
CA GLY A 31 7.87 6.40 12.73
C GLY A 31 8.44 5.08 12.21
N SER A 32 7.84 4.49 11.18
CA SER A 32 8.31 3.23 10.60
C SER A 32 8.50 3.33 9.07
N ILE A 33 9.15 2.36 8.47
CA ILE A 33 9.22 2.17 7.02
C ILE A 33 8.29 0.98 6.69
N PRO A 34 7.16 1.21 6.03
CA PRO A 34 6.26 0.14 5.64
C PRO A 34 6.89 -0.80 4.60
N VAL A 35 6.89 -2.09 4.89
CA VAL A 35 7.17 -3.17 3.93
C VAL A 35 5.83 -3.80 3.58
N VAL A 36 5.34 -3.46 2.41
CA VAL A 36 4.00 -3.84 1.93
C VAL A 36 4.08 -5.16 1.20
N TRP A 37 3.43 -6.19 1.73
CA TRP A 37 3.35 -7.52 1.13
C TRP A 37 2.05 -7.67 0.38
N VAL A 38 2.13 -8.07 -0.87
CA VAL A 38 0.98 -8.30 -1.75
C VAL A 38 1.20 -9.52 -2.64
N THR A 39 0.12 -10.18 -3.03
CA THR A 39 0.14 -11.16 -4.12
C THR A 39 0.16 -10.47 -5.48
N GLU A 40 0.47 -11.21 -6.54
CA GLU A 40 0.55 -10.65 -7.90
C GLU A 40 -0.78 -10.03 -8.36
N SER A 41 -1.91 -10.63 -8.02
CA SER A 41 -3.23 -10.07 -8.37
C SER A 41 -3.53 -8.72 -7.69
N ARG A 42 -2.90 -8.46 -6.53
CA ARG A 42 -3.07 -7.22 -5.74
C ARG A 42 -1.89 -6.27 -5.88
N ARG A 43 -0.97 -6.58 -6.80
CA ARG A 43 0.21 -5.76 -7.07
C ARG A 43 -0.13 -4.31 -7.38
N GLY A 44 -1.21 -4.09 -8.15
CA GLY A 44 -1.69 -2.75 -8.49
C GLY A 44 -2.01 -1.91 -7.25
N VAL A 45 -2.77 -2.48 -6.32
CA VAL A 45 -3.13 -1.84 -5.03
C VAL A 45 -1.88 -1.57 -4.18
N GLY A 46 -0.97 -2.55 -4.08
CA GLY A 46 0.26 -2.39 -3.29
C GLY A 46 1.19 -1.31 -3.84
N ILE A 47 1.41 -1.29 -5.16
CA ILE A 47 2.22 -0.25 -5.82
C ILE A 47 1.55 1.11 -5.69
N ARG A 48 0.23 1.20 -5.84
CA ARG A 48 -0.50 2.44 -5.66
C ARG A 48 -0.33 2.96 -4.24
N PHE A 49 -0.52 2.12 -3.24
CA PHE A 49 -0.32 2.51 -1.83
C PHE A 49 1.09 3.01 -1.55
N LYS A 50 2.11 2.30 -2.05
CA LYS A 50 3.51 2.74 -1.95
C LYS A 50 3.72 4.13 -2.59
N ASN A 51 3.16 4.36 -3.77
CA ASN A 51 3.29 5.64 -4.46
C ASN A 51 2.59 6.76 -3.68
N ASP A 52 1.37 6.50 -3.21
CA ASP A 52 0.61 7.47 -2.40
C ASP A 52 1.29 7.78 -1.06
N LEU A 53 1.93 6.80 -0.40
CA LEU A 53 2.77 7.05 0.77
C LEU A 53 3.91 8.03 0.44
N ASN A 54 4.59 7.83 -0.68
CA ASN A 54 5.69 8.67 -1.10
C ASN A 54 5.20 10.08 -1.50
N GLU A 55 4.11 10.16 -2.26
CA GLU A 55 3.62 11.43 -2.82
C GLU A 55 2.80 12.23 -1.81
N ASN A 56 1.84 11.62 -1.12
CA ASN A 56 0.96 12.32 -0.19
C ASN A 56 1.64 12.55 1.16
N ALA A 57 2.18 11.48 1.76
CA ALA A 57 2.75 11.54 3.11
C ALA A 57 4.25 11.85 3.13
N LYS A 58 4.93 11.95 1.98
CA LYS A 58 6.40 12.07 1.88
C LYS A 58 7.12 10.95 2.64
N TYR A 59 6.51 9.76 2.63
CA TYR A 59 6.85 8.66 3.51
C TYR A 59 7.40 7.48 2.72
N TYR A 60 8.65 7.11 2.99
CA TYR A 60 9.31 6.04 2.25
C TYR A 60 8.71 4.68 2.58
N SER A 61 8.52 3.84 1.56
CA SER A 61 7.99 2.47 1.72
C SER A 61 8.51 1.53 0.64
N VAL A 62 8.39 0.23 0.87
CA VAL A 62 8.84 -0.84 -0.03
C VAL A 62 7.65 -1.75 -0.32
N VAL A 63 7.56 -2.28 -1.53
CA VAL A 63 6.59 -3.33 -1.90
C VAL A 63 7.33 -4.62 -2.17
N SER A 64 6.88 -5.68 -1.52
CA SER A 64 7.29 -7.05 -1.77
C SER A 64 6.13 -7.81 -2.42
N VAL A 65 6.31 -8.24 -3.65
CA VAL A 65 5.29 -8.96 -4.40
C VAL A 65 5.59 -10.45 -4.36
N VAL A 66 4.64 -11.25 -3.85
CA VAL A 66 4.77 -12.69 -3.86
C VAL A 66 4.17 -13.28 -5.15
N PRO A 67 4.75 -14.37 -5.73
CA PRO A 67 5.69 -15.28 -5.07
C PRO A 67 7.16 -14.82 -5.03
N GLU A 68 7.59 -13.82 -5.80
CA GLU A 68 9.01 -13.43 -5.89
C GLU A 68 9.57 -13.00 -4.52
N GLY A 69 8.87 -12.14 -3.79
CA GLY A 69 9.27 -11.71 -2.46
C GLY A 69 9.40 -12.84 -1.42
N ALA A 70 8.73 -13.97 -1.67
CA ALA A 70 8.86 -15.16 -0.83
C ALA A 70 10.14 -15.99 -1.11
N HIS A 71 10.89 -15.66 -2.16
CA HIS A 71 12.19 -16.28 -2.45
C HIS A 71 13.38 -15.49 -1.92
N ASN A 72 13.21 -14.19 -1.69
CA ASN A 72 14.29 -13.29 -1.30
C ASN A 72 13.94 -12.39 -0.11
N ASP A 73 12.90 -11.54 -0.24
CA ASP A 73 12.57 -10.55 0.80
C ASP A 73 12.18 -11.20 2.13
N ILE A 74 11.56 -12.39 2.09
CA ILE A 74 11.18 -13.14 3.29
C ILE A 74 12.39 -13.50 4.16
N ALA A 75 13.58 -13.67 3.57
CA ALA A 75 14.79 -13.96 4.33
C ALA A 75 15.18 -12.80 5.26
N ALA A 76 14.80 -11.57 4.92
CA ALA A 76 15.12 -10.39 5.73
C ALA A 76 14.36 -10.33 7.06
N VAL A 77 13.24 -11.08 7.21
CA VAL A 77 12.49 -11.12 8.48
C VAL A 77 13.22 -11.84 9.60
N THR A 78 14.25 -12.62 9.29
CA THR A 78 15.07 -13.34 10.28
C THR A 78 15.93 -12.40 11.14
N THR A 79 16.18 -11.19 10.66
CA THR A 79 16.93 -10.15 11.39
C THR A 79 15.99 -9.08 11.90
N LYS A 80 16.02 -8.82 13.21
CA LYS A 80 15.23 -7.75 13.80
C LYS A 80 15.75 -6.40 13.32
N GLN A 81 15.09 -5.82 12.34
CA GLN A 81 15.43 -4.50 11.82
C GLN A 81 14.58 -3.42 12.50
N VAL A 82 15.26 -2.40 13.01
CA VAL A 82 14.59 -1.26 13.66
C VAL A 82 13.91 -0.39 12.61
N GLY A 83 12.68 -0.03 12.90
CA GLY A 83 11.92 0.90 12.05
C GLY A 83 11.14 0.26 10.91
N LEU A 84 11.28 -1.04 10.62
CA LEU A 84 10.43 -1.69 9.64
C LEU A 84 9.06 -2.05 10.22
N ARG A 85 8.02 -1.86 9.40
CA ARG A 85 6.64 -2.26 9.71
C ARG A 85 6.09 -3.09 8.55
N HIS A 86 5.91 -4.37 8.77
CA HIS A 86 5.29 -5.25 7.77
C HIS A 86 3.79 -4.96 7.69
N VAL A 87 3.30 -4.77 6.48
CA VAL A 87 1.89 -4.56 6.15
C VAL A 87 1.49 -5.59 5.11
N ALA A 88 0.60 -6.50 5.44
CA ALA A 88 0.08 -7.50 4.53
C ALA A 88 -1.28 -7.04 3.99
N ILE A 89 -1.39 -6.84 2.69
CA ILE A 89 -2.64 -6.50 2.01
C ILE A 89 -3.26 -7.80 1.51
N MET A 90 -4.35 -8.20 2.14
CA MET A 90 -5.07 -9.44 1.85
C MET A 90 -6.35 -9.16 1.07
N GLY A 91 -6.66 -10.03 0.12
CA GLY A 91 -7.94 -10.02 -0.57
C GLY A 91 -9.02 -10.84 0.13
N PRO A 92 -10.20 -10.96 -0.52
CA PRO A 92 -11.23 -11.91 -0.10
C PRO A 92 -10.69 -13.35 -0.13
N ASN A 93 -11.34 -14.23 0.65
CA ASN A 93 -10.95 -15.65 0.78
C ASN A 93 -10.95 -16.35 -0.59
N ASP A 94 -9.79 -16.44 -1.20
CA ASP A 94 -9.48 -17.18 -2.42
C ASP A 94 -8.17 -17.96 -2.23
N TYR A 95 -7.65 -18.58 -3.27
CA TYR A 95 -6.39 -19.32 -3.20
C TYR A 95 -5.21 -18.43 -2.76
N GLU A 96 -5.18 -17.17 -3.19
CA GLU A 96 -4.13 -16.21 -2.79
C GLU A 96 -4.28 -15.79 -1.32
N GLY A 97 -5.51 -15.71 -0.80
CA GLY A 97 -5.77 -15.45 0.61
C GLY A 97 -5.13 -16.49 1.53
N LEU A 98 -5.20 -17.77 1.16
CA LEU A 98 -4.50 -18.84 1.90
C LEU A 98 -2.98 -18.68 1.86
N TYR A 99 -2.43 -18.25 0.72
CA TYR A 99 -1.00 -17.98 0.60
C TYR A 99 -0.59 -16.79 1.49
N GLU A 100 -1.41 -15.75 1.53
CA GLU A 100 -1.19 -14.57 2.36
C GLU A 100 -1.23 -14.93 3.85
N GLU A 101 -2.14 -15.80 4.29
CA GLU A 101 -2.19 -16.29 5.68
C GLU A 101 -0.90 -17.02 6.07
N VAL A 102 -0.43 -17.95 5.22
CA VAL A 102 0.82 -18.67 5.46
C VAL A 102 2.02 -17.72 5.50
N LEU A 103 2.06 -16.72 4.62
CA LEU A 103 3.11 -15.69 4.62
C LEU A 103 3.13 -14.92 5.93
N ILE A 104 1.96 -14.51 6.44
CA ILE A 104 1.81 -13.80 7.71
C ILE A 104 2.29 -14.68 8.87
N ASP A 105 1.93 -15.94 8.88
CA ASP A 105 2.37 -16.89 9.91
C ASP A 105 3.89 -17.06 9.92
N VAL A 106 4.52 -17.16 8.74
CA VAL A 106 5.98 -17.22 8.62
C VAL A 106 6.61 -15.94 9.16
N ILE A 107 6.18 -14.76 8.71
CA ILE A 107 6.69 -13.47 9.18
C ILE A 107 6.53 -13.35 10.70
N SER A 108 5.40 -13.78 11.24
CA SER A 108 5.09 -13.71 12.67
C SER A 108 5.96 -14.68 13.49
N SER A 109 6.30 -15.85 12.95
CA SER A 109 7.14 -16.84 13.62
C SER A 109 8.56 -16.35 13.89
N PHE A 110 9.03 -15.36 13.14
CA PHE A 110 10.31 -14.67 13.36
C PHE A 110 10.19 -13.42 14.26
N GLY A 111 9.03 -13.24 14.92
CA GLY A 111 8.82 -12.20 15.93
C GLY A 111 8.36 -10.85 15.38
N ALA A 112 8.12 -10.71 14.09
CA ALA A 112 7.44 -9.55 13.53
C ALA A 112 5.93 -9.61 13.85
N LYS A 113 5.28 -8.43 13.85
CA LYS A 113 3.83 -8.31 14.03
C LYS A 113 3.27 -7.56 12.81
N PRO A 114 2.95 -8.25 11.72
CA PRO A 114 2.42 -7.60 10.54
C PRO A 114 1.08 -6.91 10.84
N ILE A 115 0.87 -5.75 10.24
CA ILE A 115 -0.46 -5.14 10.15
C ILE A 115 -1.18 -5.83 9.00
N ILE A 116 -2.37 -6.33 9.26
CA ILE A 116 -3.19 -7.01 8.26
C ILE A 116 -4.23 -6.01 7.75
N VAL A 117 -4.21 -5.76 6.46
CA VAL A 117 -5.19 -4.94 5.75
C VAL A 117 -6.03 -5.87 4.88
N LYS A 118 -7.27 -6.12 5.30
CA LYS A 118 -8.22 -6.93 4.52
C LYS A 118 -8.96 -6.05 3.54
N LEU A 119 -8.83 -6.35 2.25
CA LEU A 119 -9.60 -5.72 1.20
C LEU A 119 -11.00 -6.34 1.14
N GLU A 120 -12.00 -5.53 0.88
CA GLU A 120 -13.39 -5.94 0.78
C GLU A 120 -13.92 -5.75 -0.64
N GLY A 121 -14.73 -6.68 -1.11
CA GLY A 121 -15.40 -6.60 -2.40
C GLY A 121 -15.95 -7.95 -2.84
N LYS A 122 -16.97 -7.90 -3.68
CA LYS A 122 -17.63 -9.09 -4.29
C LYS A 122 -17.05 -9.43 -5.65
N THR A 123 -16.39 -8.48 -6.28
CA THR A 123 -15.74 -8.63 -7.58
C THR A 123 -14.30 -8.12 -7.49
N PRO A 124 -13.41 -8.53 -8.40
CA PRO A 124 -12.03 -8.01 -8.41
C PRO A 124 -11.98 -6.48 -8.46
N LEU A 125 -12.78 -5.85 -9.32
CA LEU A 125 -12.79 -4.39 -9.45
C LEU A 125 -13.31 -3.70 -8.18
N GLU A 126 -14.36 -4.23 -7.55
CA GLU A 126 -14.87 -3.72 -6.27
C GLU A 126 -13.77 -3.77 -5.20
N THR A 127 -13.07 -4.90 -5.10
CA THR A 127 -11.97 -5.11 -4.15
C THR A 127 -10.80 -4.17 -4.40
N GLU A 128 -10.40 -3.99 -5.66
CA GLU A 128 -9.31 -3.08 -6.01
C GLU A 128 -9.68 -1.62 -5.72
N MET A 129 -10.88 -1.20 -6.07
CA MET A 129 -11.33 0.17 -5.83
C MET A 129 -11.53 0.47 -4.34
N TYR A 130 -11.98 -0.53 -3.57
CA TYR A 130 -11.95 -0.46 -2.11
C TYR A 130 -10.53 -0.23 -1.61
N GLY A 131 -9.58 -1.08 -2.02
CA GLY A 131 -8.19 -1.03 -1.57
C GLY A 131 -7.51 0.30 -1.90
N VAL A 132 -7.63 0.75 -3.15
CA VAL A 132 -7.06 2.03 -3.60
C VAL A 132 -7.64 3.21 -2.81
N THR A 133 -8.94 3.21 -2.56
CA THR A 133 -9.60 4.31 -1.83
C THR A 133 -9.23 4.27 -0.34
N TYR A 134 -9.35 3.12 0.31
CA TYR A 134 -9.04 2.94 1.73
C TYR A 134 -7.58 3.31 2.05
N LEU A 135 -6.65 2.80 1.25
CA LEU A 135 -5.22 3.06 1.43
C LEU A 135 -4.86 4.49 1.03
N GLY A 136 -5.53 5.08 0.05
CA GLY A 136 -5.40 6.50 -0.30
C GLY A 136 -5.80 7.40 0.89
N ILE A 137 -6.93 7.13 1.54
CA ILE A 137 -7.35 7.84 2.78
C ILE A 137 -6.28 7.67 3.88
N THR A 138 -5.73 6.46 4.03
CA THR A 138 -4.66 6.20 5.00
C THR A 138 -3.45 7.09 4.76
N THR A 139 -3.04 7.30 3.50
CA THR A 139 -1.87 8.15 3.21
C THR A 139 -2.13 9.62 3.47
N LEU A 140 -3.34 10.11 3.22
CA LEU A 140 -3.74 11.48 3.55
C LEU A 140 -3.80 11.69 5.06
N ALA A 141 -4.36 10.73 5.80
CA ALA A 141 -4.36 10.76 7.26
C ALA A 141 -2.92 10.73 7.84
N LEU A 142 -2.02 9.96 7.21
CA LEU A 142 -0.60 9.94 7.61
C LEU A 142 0.07 11.28 7.33
N ALA A 143 -0.20 11.92 6.19
CA ALA A 143 0.30 13.26 5.87
C ALA A 143 -0.10 14.28 6.94
N GLU A 144 -1.37 14.26 7.36
CA GLU A 144 -1.89 15.11 8.44
C GLU A 144 -1.16 14.86 9.76
N LEU A 145 -1.00 13.59 10.14
CA LEU A 145 -0.28 13.19 11.37
C LEU A 145 1.19 13.63 11.39
N LEU A 146 1.81 13.71 10.21
CA LEU A 146 3.20 14.11 10.04
C LEU A 146 3.35 15.62 9.85
N GLY A 147 2.25 16.35 9.66
CA GLY A 147 2.26 17.80 9.38
C GLY A 147 2.88 18.13 8.02
N VAL A 148 2.74 17.24 7.02
CA VAL A 148 3.26 17.45 5.67
C VAL A 148 2.15 17.80 4.69
N GLU A 149 2.45 18.68 3.72
CA GLU A 149 1.51 19.08 2.67
C GLU A 149 1.38 17.99 1.60
N PRO A 150 0.21 17.33 1.45
CA PRO A 150 0.08 16.18 0.56
C PRO A 150 0.16 16.55 -0.94
N VAL A 151 -0.26 17.76 -1.30
CA VAL A 151 -0.35 18.19 -2.72
C VAL A 151 1.01 18.64 -3.27
N SER A 152 1.95 19.06 -2.43
CA SER A 152 3.27 19.53 -2.87
C SER A 152 4.08 18.42 -3.54
N THR A 153 4.56 18.66 -4.76
CA THR A 153 5.40 17.76 -5.57
C THR A 153 6.76 18.37 -5.90
N GLU A 154 7.26 19.29 -5.09
CA GLU A 154 8.49 20.06 -5.35
C GLU A 154 9.68 19.22 -5.83
N PRO A 155 10.04 18.06 -5.24
CA PRO A 155 11.15 17.24 -5.72
C PRO A 155 10.92 16.69 -7.14
N ILE A 156 9.68 16.36 -7.47
CA ILE A 156 9.29 15.84 -8.79
C ILE A 156 9.40 16.97 -9.82
N ASP A 157 8.90 18.15 -9.49
CA ASP A 157 8.93 19.32 -10.39
C ASP A 157 10.36 19.77 -10.63
N ARG A 158 11.19 19.79 -9.58
CA ARG A 158 12.63 20.08 -9.71
C ARG A 158 13.34 19.08 -10.62
N LEU A 159 13.05 17.79 -10.46
CA LEU A 159 13.61 16.75 -11.34
C LEU A 159 13.21 16.98 -12.80
N LYS A 160 11.92 17.21 -13.06
CA LYS A 160 11.41 17.47 -14.43
C LYS A 160 12.07 18.69 -15.04
N ASN A 161 12.20 19.79 -14.31
CA ASN A 161 12.84 21.02 -14.79
C ASN A 161 14.30 20.77 -15.16
N LEU A 162 15.08 20.10 -14.30
CA LEU A 162 16.49 19.79 -14.60
C LEU A 162 16.65 18.85 -15.78
N LEU A 163 15.76 17.86 -15.97
CA LEU A 163 15.77 16.98 -17.14
C LEU A 163 15.47 17.76 -18.42
N SER A 164 14.51 18.69 -18.37
CA SER A 164 14.18 19.58 -19.49
C SER A 164 15.36 20.49 -19.85
N GLU A 165 15.95 21.16 -18.86
CA GLU A 165 17.12 22.04 -19.05
C GLU A 165 18.30 21.28 -19.71
N ARG A 166 18.53 20.05 -19.31
CA ARG A 166 19.60 19.20 -19.84
C ARG A 166 19.25 18.48 -21.13
N ARG A 167 18.05 18.69 -21.67
CA ARG A 167 17.55 18.03 -22.91
C ARG A 167 17.66 16.51 -22.88
N VAL A 168 17.48 15.90 -21.71
CA VAL A 168 17.55 14.42 -21.55
C VAL A 168 16.41 13.73 -22.30
N PHE A 169 15.24 14.41 -22.38
CA PHE A 169 14.12 13.96 -23.21
C PHE A 169 13.81 15.04 -24.25
N PRO A 170 13.62 14.67 -25.53
CA PRO A 170 13.06 15.61 -26.50
C PRO A 170 11.63 15.96 -26.05
N VAL A 171 11.34 17.24 -25.93
CA VAL A 171 10.01 17.80 -25.71
C VAL A 171 9.22 17.69 -27.02
#